data_0ac643b6366613f00f34d0cbbde08156
#
_entry.id   0ac643b6366613f00f34d0cbbde08156
#
_cell.length_a   1.000
_cell.length_b   1.000
_cell.length_c   1.000
_cell.angle_alpha   90.00
_cell.angle_beta   90.00
_cell.angle_gamma   90.00
#
_symmetry.space_group_name_H-M   'P 1'
#
loop_
_entity.id
_entity.type
_entity.pdbx_description
1 polymer ?
#
loop_
_entity_poly.entity_id
_entity_poly.type
_entity_poly.pdbx_seq_one_letter_code
_entity_poly.pdbx_strand_id
1 'polypeptide(L)'
;MADMRRHRPEPPPRPPKIEIKPGMAQEMLRELAPLLAEEGIDVDNIDVPDLHTLQAAMNRAVERRNMTMFTPVGPARDLAVTTLRLVIEAVADSDTTLAAAILDQAQPESPGDTAPTVAACTGVALGLLDDWLAGPGRDTPPGLSQRVRLPAGHWTGERTATDILVLARKGRAFASLGTLIARQGGKHVLYGSALALAATIQAWAAHTDTPVSDLARAAVR
;
A
#
# COMPACT_ATOMS: atom_id res chain seq x y z
N MET A 1 -42.67 -23.48 31.07
CA MET A 1 -41.91 -22.19 31.21
C MET A 1 -40.43 -22.53 31.04
N ALA A 2 -39.88 -22.32 29.84
CA ALA A 2 -38.49 -22.65 29.52
C ALA A 2 -37.62 -21.43 29.83
N ASP A 3 -36.62 -21.66 30.65
CA ASP A 3 -35.63 -20.69 31.13
C ASP A 3 -34.67 -20.31 29.99
N MET A 4 -34.92 -19.19 29.33
CA MET A 4 -34.01 -18.61 28.34
C MET A 4 -32.85 -17.93 29.04
N ARG A 5 -31.84 -18.67 29.43
CA ARG A 5 -30.56 -18.10 29.85
C ARG A 5 -29.89 -17.44 28.62
N ARG A 6 -29.94 -16.13 28.57
CA ARG A 6 -29.25 -15.32 27.57
C ARG A 6 -27.72 -15.57 27.67
N HIS A 7 -27.17 -16.27 26.70
CA HIS A 7 -25.73 -16.38 26.53
C HIS A 7 -25.18 -14.96 26.30
N ARG A 8 -24.47 -14.45 27.30
CA ARG A 8 -23.72 -13.21 27.19
C ARG A 8 -22.45 -13.56 26.37
N PRO A 9 -22.18 -12.93 25.21
CA PRO A 9 -20.97 -13.22 24.46
C PRO A 9 -19.76 -12.93 25.33
N GLU A 10 -18.79 -13.86 25.33
CA GLU A 10 -17.52 -13.68 26.00
C GLU A 10 -16.81 -12.42 25.44
N PRO A 11 -16.23 -11.58 26.31
CA PRO A 11 -15.47 -10.42 25.86
C PRO A 11 -14.27 -10.91 25.00
N PRO A 12 -13.91 -10.19 23.94
CA PRO A 12 -12.77 -10.56 23.08
C PRO A 12 -11.50 -10.68 23.93
N PRO A 13 -10.60 -11.62 23.58
CA PRO A 13 -9.35 -11.81 24.29
C PRO A 13 -8.55 -10.49 24.32
N ARG A 14 -8.05 -10.13 25.50
CA ARG A 14 -7.22 -8.93 25.64
C ARG A 14 -5.98 -9.07 24.77
N PRO A 15 -5.58 -8.02 24.03
CA PRO A 15 -4.35 -8.05 23.27
C PRO A 15 -3.17 -8.39 24.18
N PRO A 16 -2.19 -9.15 23.69
CA PRO A 16 -1.02 -9.52 24.49
C PRO A 16 -0.34 -8.24 25.00
N LYS A 17 -0.01 -8.21 26.29
CA LYS A 17 0.80 -7.14 26.85
C LYS A 17 2.19 -7.24 26.22
N ILE A 18 2.56 -6.24 25.42
CA ILE A 18 3.93 -6.11 24.92
C ILE A 18 4.79 -5.71 26.11
N GLU A 19 5.63 -6.62 26.58
CA GLU A 19 6.65 -6.31 27.59
C GLU A 19 7.78 -5.52 26.90
N ILE A 20 7.82 -4.21 27.14
CA ILE A 20 8.90 -3.36 26.66
C ILE A 20 10.12 -3.66 27.52
N LYS A 21 11.15 -4.29 26.94
CA LYS A 21 12.40 -4.54 27.63
C LYS A 21 13.07 -3.21 28.01
N PRO A 22 13.73 -3.13 29.20
CA PRO A 22 14.51 -1.95 29.54
C PRO A 22 15.55 -1.64 28.44
N GLY A 23 15.57 -0.42 27.94
CA GLY A 23 16.44 0.01 26.83
C GLY A 23 15.79 0.04 25.45
N MET A 24 14.75 -0.74 25.17
CA MET A 24 14.10 -0.78 23.87
C MET A 24 13.40 0.56 23.53
N ALA A 25 12.84 1.24 24.52
CA ALA A 25 12.26 2.56 24.34
C ALA A 25 13.31 3.62 23.97
N GLN A 26 14.52 3.54 24.55
CA GLN A 26 15.63 4.45 24.23
C GLN A 26 16.20 4.17 22.85
N GLU A 27 16.25 2.91 22.43
CA GLU A 27 16.70 2.52 21.08
C GLU A 27 15.72 3.01 20.01
N MET A 28 14.41 2.83 20.21
CA MET A 28 13.37 3.39 19.34
C MET A 28 13.43 4.92 19.28
N LEU A 29 13.65 5.59 20.41
CA LEU A 29 13.79 7.06 20.43
C LEU A 29 15.03 7.52 19.67
N ARG A 30 16.16 6.80 19.73
CA ARG A 30 17.34 7.10 18.94
C ARG A 30 17.13 6.90 17.44
N GLU A 31 16.43 5.85 17.03
CA GLU A 31 16.09 5.64 15.62
C GLU A 31 15.15 6.72 15.08
N LEU A 32 14.28 7.25 15.94
CA LEU A 32 13.35 8.32 15.59
C LEU A 32 13.93 9.73 15.80
N ALA A 33 15.13 9.84 16.42
CA ALA A 33 15.74 11.13 16.75
C ALA A 33 15.84 12.10 15.55
N PRO A 34 16.26 11.67 14.34
CA PRO A 34 16.30 12.57 13.19
C PRO A 34 14.91 13.11 12.80
N LEU A 35 13.89 12.26 12.89
CA LEU A 35 12.51 12.62 12.55
C LEU A 35 11.88 13.51 13.63
N LEU A 36 12.22 13.27 14.90
CA LEU A 36 11.75 14.09 16.03
C LEU A 36 12.43 15.47 16.03
N ALA A 37 13.69 15.55 15.59
CA ALA A 37 14.38 16.83 15.41
C ALA A 37 13.69 17.71 14.36
N GLU A 38 13.14 17.15 13.29
CA GLU A 38 12.32 17.88 12.32
C GLU A 38 11.00 18.42 12.91
N GLU A 39 10.51 17.80 13.98
CA GLU A 39 9.35 18.27 14.77
C GLU A 39 9.75 19.25 15.89
N GLY A 40 11.04 19.63 15.97
CA GLY A 40 11.57 20.52 17.01
C GLY A 40 11.79 19.85 18.36
N ILE A 41 11.84 18.51 18.39
CA ILE A 41 12.07 17.74 19.62
C ILE A 41 13.51 17.24 19.64
N ASP A 42 14.28 17.70 20.61
CA ASP A 42 15.61 17.22 20.89
C ASP A 42 15.53 15.99 21.84
N VAL A 43 15.87 14.81 21.32
CA VAL A 43 15.76 13.55 22.07
C VAL A 43 16.76 13.47 23.23
N ASP A 44 17.89 14.17 23.14
CA ASP A 44 18.94 14.17 24.16
C ASP A 44 18.67 15.16 25.30
N ASN A 45 17.81 16.14 25.06
CA ASN A 45 17.41 17.19 26.02
C ASN A 45 15.89 17.17 26.28
N ILE A 46 15.27 16.00 26.31
CA ILE A 46 13.85 15.89 26.60
C ILE A 46 13.59 16.29 28.06
N ASP A 47 13.33 17.56 28.28
CA ASP A 47 12.51 18.01 29.39
C ASP A 47 11.07 17.67 28.99
N VAL A 48 10.62 16.44 29.34
CA VAL A 48 9.36 15.89 28.80
C VAL A 48 8.18 16.66 29.43
N PRO A 49 7.71 17.75 28.80
CA PRO A 49 6.62 18.52 29.42
C PRO A 49 5.30 17.74 29.38
N ASP A 50 5.09 16.88 28.39
CA ASP A 50 3.85 16.12 28.24
C ASP A 50 4.03 14.91 27.35
N LEU A 51 3.72 13.72 27.87
CA LEU A 51 3.74 12.45 27.16
C LEU A 51 2.84 12.48 25.90
N HIS A 52 1.75 13.24 25.95
CA HIS A 52 0.84 13.43 24.82
C HIS A 52 1.49 14.20 23.66
N THR A 53 2.26 15.23 23.98
CA THR A 53 2.98 16.03 22.96
C THR A 53 4.05 15.19 22.27
N LEU A 54 4.81 14.39 23.03
CA LEU A 54 5.79 13.46 22.47
C LEU A 54 5.13 12.39 21.59
N GLN A 55 4.04 11.80 22.07
CA GLN A 55 3.31 10.78 21.31
C GLN A 55 2.70 11.35 20.03
N ALA A 56 2.17 12.56 20.06
CA ALA A 56 1.65 13.23 18.89
C ALA A 56 2.75 13.54 17.86
N ALA A 57 3.93 13.99 18.31
CA ALA A 57 5.08 14.22 17.44
C ALA A 57 5.63 12.93 16.85
N MET A 58 5.75 11.87 17.64
CA MET A 58 6.14 10.54 17.15
C MET A 58 5.15 10.04 16.08
N ASN A 59 3.87 10.16 16.30
CA ASN A 59 2.85 9.75 15.32
C ASN A 59 3.00 10.56 14.02
N ARG A 60 3.19 11.87 14.08
CA ARG A 60 3.41 12.71 12.89
C ARG A 60 4.71 12.35 12.17
N ALA A 61 5.79 12.09 12.91
CA ALA A 61 7.08 11.69 12.34
C ALA A 61 6.98 10.33 11.61
N VAL A 62 6.34 9.34 12.24
CA VAL A 62 6.09 8.04 11.64
C VAL A 62 5.17 8.15 10.43
N GLU A 63 4.12 8.96 10.50
CA GLU A 63 3.20 9.18 9.38
C GLU A 63 3.93 9.83 8.20
N ARG A 64 4.79 10.83 8.45
CA ARG A 64 5.61 11.48 7.42
C ARG A 64 6.58 10.50 6.78
N ARG A 65 7.30 9.69 7.57
CA ARG A 65 8.20 8.64 7.07
C ARG A 65 7.44 7.64 6.20
N ASN A 66 6.27 7.17 6.67
CA ASN A 66 5.43 6.26 5.92
C ASN A 66 5.00 6.89 4.58
N MET A 67 4.53 8.14 4.59
CA MET A 67 4.17 8.85 3.37
C MET A 67 5.35 8.94 2.38
N THR A 68 6.55 9.26 2.86
CA THR A 68 7.75 9.32 2.02
C THR A 68 8.06 7.96 1.38
N MET A 69 7.95 6.86 2.11
CA MET A 69 8.18 5.51 1.57
C MET A 69 7.16 5.12 0.50
N PHE A 70 5.90 5.54 0.66
CA PHE A 70 4.82 5.23 -0.28
C PHE A 70 4.69 6.25 -1.43
N THR A 71 5.44 7.37 -1.38
CA THR A 71 5.53 8.37 -2.45
C THR A 71 6.95 8.46 -3.00
N PRO A 72 7.48 7.38 -3.61
CA PRO A 72 8.86 7.32 -4.05
C PRO A 72 9.12 8.34 -5.16
N VAL A 73 10.34 8.87 -5.18
CA VAL A 73 10.86 9.75 -6.24
C VAL A 73 12.16 9.18 -6.79
N GLY A 74 12.55 9.64 -7.99
CA GLY A 74 13.81 9.24 -8.63
C GLY A 74 13.97 7.72 -8.80
N PRO A 75 15.16 7.16 -8.55
CA PRO A 75 15.45 5.74 -8.84
C PRO A 75 14.50 4.76 -8.16
N ALA A 76 14.04 5.03 -6.94
CA ALA A 76 13.09 4.17 -6.23
C ALA A 76 11.73 4.11 -6.93
N ARG A 77 11.27 5.24 -7.49
CA ARG A 77 10.07 5.29 -8.32
C ARG A 77 10.27 4.50 -9.62
N ASP A 78 11.40 4.67 -10.28
CA ASP A 78 11.69 4.02 -11.56
C ASP A 78 11.72 2.49 -11.41
N LEU A 79 12.29 1.99 -10.32
CA LEU A 79 12.27 0.56 -9.99
C LEU A 79 10.85 0.06 -9.74
N ALA A 80 10.05 0.79 -8.96
CA ALA A 80 8.66 0.43 -8.70
C ALA A 80 7.83 0.40 -9.99
N VAL A 81 7.97 1.42 -10.83
CA VAL A 81 7.31 1.52 -12.14
C VAL A 81 7.71 0.36 -13.04
N THR A 82 9.00 0.03 -13.13
CA THR A 82 9.50 -1.09 -13.93
C THR A 82 8.94 -2.41 -13.45
N THR A 83 8.94 -2.64 -12.14
CA THR A 83 8.37 -3.84 -11.53
C THR A 83 6.88 -3.98 -11.82
N LEU A 84 6.11 -2.90 -11.64
CA LEU A 84 4.67 -2.90 -11.91
C LEU A 84 4.36 -3.17 -13.39
N ARG A 85 5.15 -2.65 -14.33
CA ARG A 85 5.00 -2.94 -15.77
C ARG A 85 5.20 -4.43 -16.05
N LEU A 86 6.24 -5.05 -15.49
CA LEU A 86 6.47 -6.49 -15.65
C LEU A 86 5.32 -7.32 -15.08
N VAL A 87 4.77 -6.92 -13.92
CA VAL A 87 3.59 -7.60 -13.35
C VAL A 87 2.37 -7.45 -14.26
N ILE A 88 2.13 -6.26 -14.83
CA ILE A 88 1.02 -6.02 -15.76
C ILE A 88 1.13 -6.94 -16.98
N GLU A 89 2.32 -7.11 -17.55
CA GLU A 89 2.58 -8.02 -18.66
C GLU A 89 2.33 -9.49 -18.28
N ALA A 90 2.87 -9.94 -17.13
CA ALA A 90 2.64 -11.31 -16.65
C ALA A 90 1.14 -11.58 -16.38
N VAL A 91 0.40 -10.60 -15.85
CA VAL A 91 -1.05 -10.73 -15.65
C VAL A 91 -1.80 -10.77 -16.99
N ALA A 92 -1.36 -10.01 -17.98
CA ALA A 92 -1.96 -10.05 -19.32
C ALA A 92 -1.77 -11.42 -19.99
N ASP A 93 -0.62 -12.06 -19.77
CA ASP A 93 -0.30 -13.39 -20.25
C ASP A 93 -0.94 -14.52 -19.39
N SER A 94 -1.68 -14.15 -18.34
CA SER A 94 -2.27 -15.08 -17.37
C SER A 94 -1.23 -15.92 -16.61
N ASP A 95 0.02 -15.45 -16.52
CA ASP A 95 1.10 -16.12 -15.79
C ASP A 95 1.11 -15.69 -14.30
N THR A 96 0.32 -16.40 -13.51
CA THR A 96 0.19 -16.16 -12.06
C THR A 96 1.50 -16.40 -11.31
N THR A 97 2.31 -17.35 -11.80
CA THR A 97 3.59 -17.74 -11.19
C THR A 97 4.63 -16.65 -11.39
N LEU A 98 4.74 -16.15 -12.61
CA LEU A 98 5.67 -15.06 -12.93
C LEU A 98 5.29 -13.78 -12.20
N ALA A 99 4.01 -13.41 -12.22
CA ALA A 99 3.54 -12.22 -11.50
C ALA A 99 3.87 -12.29 -10.00
N ALA A 100 3.66 -13.45 -9.37
CA ALA A 100 4.02 -13.66 -7.97
C ALA A 100 5.54 -13.58 -7.76
N ALA A 101 6.33 -14.24 -8.60
CA ALA A 101 7.79 -14.23 -8.49
C ALA A 101 8.39 -12.81 -8.61
N ILE A 102 7.83 -11.97 -9.49
CA ILE A 102 8.25 -10.57 -9.63
C ILE A 102 7.95 -9.79 -8.33
N LEU A 103 6.74 -9.92 -7.79
CA LEU A 103 6.35 -9.21 -6.57
C LEU A 103 7.07 -9.72 -5.31
N ASP A 104 7.47 -10.99 -5.29
CA ASP A 104 8.25 -11.57 -4.19
C ASP A 104 9.68 -11.03 -4.10
N GLN A 105 10.19 -10.40 -5.15
CA GLN A 105 11.49 -9.72 -5.13
C GLN A 105 11.43 -8.36 -4.43
N ALA A 106 10.23 -7.79 -4.24
CA ALA A 106 10.08 -6.54 -3.53
C ALA A 106 10.42 -6.70 -2.03
N GLN A 107 11.35 -5.88 -1.54
CA GLN A 107 11.85 -5.94 -0.18
C GLN A 107 11.04 -5.03 0.75
N PRO A 108 10.90 -5.38 2.04
CA PRO A 108 10.23 -4.51 3.02
C PRO A 108 10.94 -3.15 3.15
N GLU A 109 12.25 -3.17 3.20
CA GLU A 109 13.11 -1.99 3.21
C GLU A 109 14.24 -2.20 2.21
N SER A 110 14.59 -1.16 1.47
CA SER A 110 15.69 -1.26 0.51
C SER A 110 17.01 -0.89 1.18
N PRO A 111 17.91 -1.83 1.40
CA PRO A 111 19.27 -1.52 1.80
C PRO A 111 20.12 -0.96 0.64
N GLY A 112 19.56 -0.80 -0.56
CA GLY A 112 20.27 -0.31 -1.76
C GLY A 112 19.34 -0.07 -2.94
N ASP A 113 19.86 0.62 -3.97
CA ASP A 113 19.11 1.10 -5.15
C ASP A 113 18.76 0.01 -6.18
N THR A 114 18.88 -1.27 -5.84
CA THR A 114 18.82 -2.37 -6.82
C THR A 114 17.54 -3.19 -6.78
N ALA A 115 16.74 -3.07 -5.72
CA ALA A 115 15.49 -3.81 -5.60
C ALA A 115 14.30 -2.87 -5.30
N PRO A 116 13.12 -3.12 -5.88
CA PRO A 116 11.93 -2.35 -5.55
C PRO A 116 11.53 -2.63 -4.09
N THR A 117 10.92 -1.65 -3.43
CA THR A 117 10.34 -1.86 -2.11
C THR A 117 8.84 -2.14 -2.21
N VAL A 118 8.33 -2.91 -1.23
CA VAL A 118 6.88 -3.13 -1.07
C VAL A 118 6.13 -1.81 -0.98
N ALA A 119 6.66 -0.85 -0.21
CA ALA A 119 6.06 0.46 -0.04
C ALA A 119 6.01 1.26 -1.34
N ALA A 120 7.13 1.33 -2.08
CA ALA A 120 7.21 2.08 -3.32
C ALA A 120 6.25 1.53 -4.39
N CYS A 121 6.26 0.21 -4.62
CA CYS A 121 5.36 -0.42 -5.59
C CYS A 121 3.88 -0.21 -5.20
N THR A 122 3.54 -0.40 -3.93
CA THR A 122 2.17 -0.22 -3.44
C THR A 122 1.72 1.23 -3.60
N GLY A 123 2.56 2.19 -3.20
CA GLY A 123 2.23 3.61 -3.26
C GLY A 123 2.02 4.10 -4.69
N VAL A 124 2.91 3.73 -5.62
CA VAL A 124 2.75 4.04 -7.04
C VAL A 124 1.46 3.44 -7.61
N ALA A 125 1.18 2.15 -7.33
CA ALA A 125 -0.01 1.50 -7.83
C ALA A 125 -1.30 2.15 -7.32
N LEU A 126 -1.39 2.44 -6.01
CA LEU A 126 -2.58 3.06 -5.42
C LEU A 126 -2.79 4.50 -5.90
N GLY A 127 -1.71 5.28 -6.03
CA GLY A 127 -1.78 6.64 -6.56
C GLY A 127 -2.33 6.66 -8.00
N LEU A 128 -1.78 5.82 -8.87
CA LEU A 128 -2.27 5.70 -10.26
C LEU A 128 -3.73 5.24 -10.32
N LEU A 129 -4.12 4.28 -9.49
CA LEU A 129 -5.51 3.81 -9.44
C LEU A 129 -6.49 4.91 -9.00
N ASP A 130 -6.14 5.69 -7.98
CA ASP A 130 -6.95 6.83 -7.55
C ASP A 130 -7.08 7.87 -8.66
N ASP A 131 -5.97 8.22 -9.32
CA ASP A 131 -5.96 9.19 -10.43
C ASP A 131 -6.81 8.75 -11.62
N TRP A 132 -6.83 7.45 -11.92
CA TRP A 132 -7.52 6.93 -13.11
C TRP A 132 -8.98 6.54 -12.87
N LEU A 133 -9.35 6.16 -11.65
CA LEU A 133 -10.68 5.60 -11.38
C LEU A 133 -11.62 6.53 -10.61
N ALA A 134 -11.10 7.57 -9.96
CA ALA A 134 -11.92 8.48 -9.13
C ALA A 134 -12.80 9.45 -9.94
N GLY A 135 -12.51 9.66 -11.20
CA GLY A 135 -13.25 10.60 -12.04
C GLY A 135 -12.81 10.56 -13.50
N PRO A 136 -13.35 11.42 -14.36
CA PRO A 136 -12.87 11.57 -15.73
C PRO A 136 -11.49 12.23 -15.69
N GLY A 137 -10.43 11.43 -15.62
CA GLY A 137 -9.06 11.89 -15.79
C GLY A 137 -8.85 12.47 -17.20
N ARG A 138 -7.90 13.41 -17.34
CA ARG A 138 -7.58 14.03 -18.63
C ARG A 138 -7.16 13.01 -19.69
N ASP A 139 -6.49 11.94 -19.25
CA ASP A 139 -5.84 10.97 -20.13
C ASP A 139 -6.54 9.60 -20.12
N THR A 140 -7.56 9.40 -19.28
CA THR A 140 -8.25 8.11 -19.16
C THR A 140 -9.52 8.06 -19.99
N PRO A 141 -9.84 6.92 -20.61
CA PRO A 141 -11.05 6.79 -21.41
C PRO A 141 -12.31 6.92 -20.53
N PRO A 142 -13.37 7.54 -21.06
CA PRO A 142 -14.61 7.70 -20.33
C PRO A 142 -15.19 6.34 -19.91
N GLY A 143 -15.64 6.25 -18.65
CA GLY A 143 -16.23 5.03 -18.11
C GLY A 143 -15.24 3.90 -17.80
N LEU A 144 -13.93 4.18 -17.76
CA LEU A 144 -12.91 3.18 -17.41
C LEU A 144 -13.24 2.47 -16.09
N SER A 145 -13.55 3.21 -15.03
CA SER A 145 -13.83 2.65 -13.71
C SER A 145 -14.95 1.61 -13.68
N GLN A 146 -15.91 1.72 -14.59
CA GLN A 146 -17.05 0.79 -14.72
C GLN A 146 -16.69 -0.48 -15.48
N ARG A 147 -15.64 -0.45 -16.29
CA ARG A 147 -15.18 -1.56 -17.15
C ARG A 147 -14.17 -2.46 -16.48
N VAL A 148 -13.45 -1.95 -15.47
CA VAL A 148 -12.42 -2.73 -14.77
C VAL A 148 -13.03 -3.96 -14.12
N ARG A 149 -12.51 -5.14 -14.49
CA ARG A 149 -12.81 -6.43 -13.90
C ARG A 149 -11.48 -7.14 -13.62
N LEU A 150 -11.41 -7.81 -12.49
CA LEU A 150 -10.24 -8.65 -12.20
C LEU A 150 -10.15 -9.77 -13.23
N PRO A 151 -8.95 -10.13 -13.68
CA PRO A 151 -8.76 -11.24 -14.61
C PRO A 151 -9.22 -12.56 -13.98
N ALA A 152 -9.74 -13.46 -14.82
CA ALA A 152 -10.17 -14.79 -14.38
C ALA A 152 -8.95 -15.58 -13.89
N GLY A 153 -9.15 -16.44 -12.88
CA GLY A 153 -8.09 -17.28 -12.31
C GLY A 153 -7.97 -17.12 -10.80
N HIS A 154 -7.00 -17.82 -10.22
CA HIS A 154 -6.69 -17.73 -8.79
C HIS A 154 -5.47 -16.84 -8.58
N TRP A 155 -5.72 -15.56 -8.35
CA TRP A 155 -4.66 -14.58 -8.14
C TRP A 155 -4.39 -14.34 -6.66
N THR A 156 -3.12 -14.35 -6.27
CA THR A 156 -2.74 -13.88 -4.94
C THR A 156 -3.17 -12.42 -4.78
N GLY A 157 -3.87 -12.10 -3.69
CA GLY A 157 -4.37 -10.75 -3.43
C GLY A 157 -5.69 -10.36 -4.12
N GLU A 158 -6.42 -11.27 -4.76
CA GLU A 158 -7.68 -10.99 -5.47
C GLU A 158 -8.71 -10.27 -4.60
N ARG A 159 -8.90 -10.75 -3.36
CA ARG A 159 -9.81 -10.11 -2.41
C ARG A 159 -9.37 -8.68 -2.09
N THR A 160 -8.08 -8.49 -1.87
CA THR A 160 -7.50 -7.16 -1.61
C THR A 160 -7.64 -6.24 -2.82
N ALA A 161 -7.42 -6.77 -4.03
CA ALA A 161 -7.61 -6.03 -5.28
C ALA A 161 -9.06 -5.52 -5.43
N THR A 162 -10.04 -6.37 -5.06
CA THR A 162 -11.46 -5.98 -5.07
C THR A 162 -11.72 -4.81 -4.11
N ASP A 163 -11.22 -4.88 -2.88
CA ASP A 163 -11.37 -3.80 -1.89
C ASP A 163 -10.69 -2.51 -2.39
N ILE A 164 -9.49 -2.62 -2.96
CA ILE A 164 -8.74 -1.49 -3.53
C ILE A 164 -9.52 -0.83 -4.69
N LEU A 165 -10.07 -1.60 -5.62
CA LEU A 165 -10.86 -1.06 -6.73
C LEU A 165 -12.10 -0.28 -6.25
N VAL A 166 -12.75 -0.76 -5.18
CA VAL A 166 -13.88 -0.05 -4.55
C VAL A 166 -13.44 1.29 -3.97
N LEU A 167 -12.27 1.34 -3.33
CA LEU A 167 -11.71 2.56 -2.75
C LEU A 167 -11.21 3.52 -3.84
N ALA A 168 -10.50 3.02 -4.85
CA ALA A 168 -9.93 3.81 -5.94
C ALA A 168 -11.01 4.51 -6.78
N ARG A 169 -12.17 3.87 -7.00
CA ARG A 169 -13.33 4.52 -7.63
C ARG A 169 -13.85 5.75 -6.86
N LYS A 170 -13.46 5.89 -5.61
CA LYS A 170 -13.78 7.04 -4.74
C LYS A 170 -12.58 7.97 -4.53
N GLY A 171 -11.43 7.71 -5.17
CA GLY A 171 -10.17 8.43 -4.95
C GLY A 171 -9.63 8.29 -3.53
N ARG A 172 -9.81 7.12 -2.91
CA ARG A 172 -9.49 6.89 -1.49
C ARG A 172 -8.60 5.67 -1.25
N ALA A 173 -8.08 5.03 -2.28
CA ALA A 173 -7.26 3.84 -2.12
C ALA A 173 -5.95 4.18 -1.39
N PHE A 174 -5.25 5.22 -1.84
CA PHE A 174 -4.01 5.68 -1.21
C PHE A 174 -4.27 6.19 0.22
N ALA A 175 -5.27 7.01 0.42
CA ALA A 175 -5.64 7.52 1.75
C ALA A 175 -6.05 6.41 2.75
N SER A 176 -6.48 5.24 2.24
CA SER A 176 -6.88 4.09 3.06
C SER A 176 -5.73 3.09 3.29
N LEU A 177 -4.53 3.37 2.81
CA LEU A 177 -3.37 2.47 2.83
C LEU A 177 -3.07 1.90 4.23
N GLY A 178 -3.00 2.75 5.25
CA GLY A 178 -2.75 2.31 6.63
C GLY A 178 -3.80 1.30 7.13
N THR A 179 -5.07 1.54 6.80
CA THR A 179 -6.17 0.63 7.16
C THR A 179 -6.07 -0.70 6.39
N LEU A 180 -5.71 -0.66 5.11
CA LEU A 180 -5.52 -1.84 4.29
C LEU A 180 -4.38 -2.71 4.84
N ILE A 181 -3.23 -2.09 5.16
CA ILE A 181 -2.07 -2.80 5.73
C ILE A 181 -2.42 -3.42 7.09
N ALA A 182 -3.07 -2.67 7.98
CA ALA A 182 -3.45 -3.16 9.30
C ALA A 182 -4.41 -4.36 9.23
N ARG A 183 -5.29 -4.42 8.22
CA ARG A 183 -6.30 -5.49 8.07
C ARG A 183 -5.78 -6.71 7.31
N GLN A 184 -4.90 -6.54 6.35
CA GLN A 184 -4.56 -7.57 5.37
C GLN A 184 -3.07 -7.88 5.30
N GLY A 185 -2.22 -7.01 5.87
CA GLY A 185 -0.76 -7.10 5.81
C GLY A 185 -0.18 -6.47 4.52
N GLY A 186 1.03 -5.92 4.63
CA GLY A 186 1.66 -5.15 3.55
C GLY A 186 1.85 -5.95 2.26
N LYS A 187 2.24 -7.23 2.36
CA LYS A 187 2.43 -8.09 1.20
C LYS A 187 1.12 -8.31 0.43
N HIS A 188 0.01 -8.56 1.10
CA HIS A 188 -1.29 -8.72 0.44
C HIS A 188 -1.77 -7.43 -0.21
N VAL A 189 -1.46 -6.27 0.38
CA VAL A 189 -1.79 -4.97 -0.21
C VAL A 189 -0.95 -4.74 -1.47
N LEU A 190 0.34 -5.11 -1.48
CA LEU A 190 1.17 -5.07 -2.68
C LEU A 190 0.58 -5.92 -3.82
N TYR A 191 0.28 -7.19 -3.56
CA TYR A 191 -0.30 -8.08 -4.57
C TYR A 191 -1.65 -7.57 -5.08
N GLY A 192 -2.51 -7.12 -4.17
CA GLY A 192 -3.82 -6.59 -4.52
C GLY A 192 -3.74 -5.31 -5.33
N SER A 193 -2.84 -4.38 -4.99
CA SER A 193 -2.67 -3.13 -5.73
C SER A 193 -2.09 -3.36 -7.13
N ALA A 194 -1.12 -4.24 -7.27
CA ALA A 194 -0.54 -4.61 -8.56
C ALA A 194 -1.57 -5.31 -9.47
N LEU A 195 -2.37 -6.23 -8.91
CA LEU A 195 -3.44 -6.91 -9.65
C LEU A 195 -4.55 -5.94 -10.08
N ALA A 196 -4.97 -5.03 -9.20
CA ALA A 196 -5.95 -3.99 -9.54
C ALA A 196 -5.44 -3.05 -10.64
N LEU A 197 -4.15 -2.69 -10.58
CA LEU A 197 -3.49 -1.87 -11.60
C LEU A 197 -3.45 -2.61 -12.95
N ALA A 198 -3.05 -3.88 -12.96
CA ALA A 198 -3.03 -4.69 -14.17
C ALA A 198 -4.41 -4.83 -14.80
N ALA A 199 -5.44 -5.11 -13.99
CA ALA A 199 -6.83 -5.18 -14.45
C ALA A 199 -7.31 -3.83 -15.05
N THR A 200 -6.85 -2.72 -14.49
CA THR A 200 -7.19 -1.38 -14.98
C THR A 200 -6.54 -1.11 -16.33
N ILE A 201 -5.27 -1.43 -16.49
CA ILE A 201 -4.54 -1.30 -17.76
C ILE A 201 -5.15 -2.23 -18.83
N GLN A 202 -5.51 -3.47 -18.50
CA GLN A 202 -6.19 -4.37 -19.45
C GLN A 202 -7.53 -3.83 -19.93
N ALA A 203 -8.37 -3.30 -19.02
CA ALA A 203 -9.63 -2.69 -19.37
C ALA A 203 -9.45 -1.44 -20.25
N TRP A 204 -8.39 -0.66 -20.00
CA TRP A 204 -8.05 0.51 -20.79
C TRP A 204 -7.54 0.10 -22.18
N ALA A 205 -6.60 -0.84 -22.26
CA ALA A 205 -6.05 -1.40 -23.50
C ALA A 205 -7.14 -1.95 -24.42
N ALA A 206 -8.06 -2.73 -23.87
CA ALA A 206 -9.21 -3.27 -24.59
C ALA A 206 -10.16 -2.18 -25.11
N HIS A 207 -10.28 -1.05 -24.42
CA HIS A 207 -11.12 0.07 -24.86
C HIS A 207 -10.48 0.89 -25.99
N THR A 208 -9.16 1.03 -25.97
CA THR A 208 -8.41 1.85 -26.93
C THR A 208 -7.81 1.05 -28.08
N ASP A 209 -8.03 -0.26 -28.10
CA ASP A 209 -7.42 -1.21 -29.05
C ASP A 209 -5.90 -1.07 -29.08
N THR A 210 -5.29 -0.89 -27.91
CA THR A 210 -3.84 -0.70 -27.74
C THR A 210 -3.25 -1.93 -27.09
N PRO A 211 -2.06 -2.43 -27.49
CA PRO A 211 -1.39 -3.49 -26.78
C PRO A 211 -1.14 -3.14 -25.31
N VAL A 212 -1.36 -4.13 -24.40
CA VAL A 212 -1.23 -3.91 -22.94
C VAL A 212 0.17 -3.41 -22.58
N SER A 213 1.22 -3.97 -23.19
CA SER A 213 2.61 -3.57 -22.96
C SER A 213 2.91 -2.13 -23.36
N ASP A 214 2.33 -1.67 -24.48
CA ASP A 214 2.53 -0.29 -24.95
C ASP A 214 1.79 0.71 -24.06
N LEU A 215 0.55 0.36 -23.67
CA LEU A 215 -0.21 1.18 -22.74
C LEU A 215 0.42 1.20 -21.35
N ALA A 216 0.89 0.07 -20.82
CA ALA A 216 1.60 0.03 -19.55
C ALA A 216 2.85 0.93 -19.56
N ARG A 217 3.61 0.90 -20.66
CA ARG A 217 4.80 1.76 -20.84
C ARG A 217 4.44 3.25 -20.91
N ALA A 218 3.33 3.58 -21.53
CA ALA A 218 2.88 4.97 -21.68
C ALA A 218 2.23 5.54 -20.42
N ALA A 219 1.39 4.76 -19.74
CA ALA A 219 0.54 5.22 -18.64
C ALA A 219 1.17 5.05 -17.25
N VAL A 220 1.91 3.96 -17.00
CA VAL A 220 2.59 3.71 -15.73
C VAL A 220 3.94 4.42 -15.73
N ARG A 221 4.00 5.60 -15.13
CA ARG A 221 5.18 6.49 -15.09
C ARG A 221 5.56 6.86 -13.67
#